data_f105887a1ce85de1bbd37332c911c341
#
_entry.id   f105887a1ce85de1bbd37332c911c341
#
_cell.length_a   1.000
_cell.length_b   1.000
_cell.length_c   1.000
_cell.angle_alpha   90.00
_cell.angle_beta   90.00
_cell.angle_gamma   90.00
#
_symmetry.space_group_name_H-M   'P 1'
#
loop_
_entity.id
_entity.type
_entity.pdbx_description
1 polymer ?
#
loop_
_entity_poly.entity_id
_entity_poly.type
_entity_poly.pdbx_seq_one_letter_code
_entity_poly.pdbx_strand_id
1 'polypeptide(L)' 'MALYDNVVEMAKTFMGPAAKKFVDRQIKGHLDIGDGSELTAGHLDELAKWCFTSGKLLMDEAKAQEFSDKVKSLT' A
#
# COMPACT_ATOMS: atom_id res chain seq x y z
N MET A 1 -3.12 2.66 -16.45
CA MET A 1 -2.92 3.39 -15.20
C MET A 1 -1.64 2.94 -14.53
N ALA A 2 -0.99 3.84 -13.80
CA ALA A 2 0.22 3.48 -13.10
C ALA A 2 -0.09 2.53 -11.93
N LEU A 3 0.84 1.67 -11.62
CA LEU A 3 0.70 0.74 -10.49
C LEU A 3 0.41 1.47 -9.18
N TYR A 4 1.08 2.60 -8.97
CA TYR A 4 0.83 3.44 -7.80
C TYR A 4 -0.65 3.81 -7.68
N ASP A 5 -1.27 4.23 -8.79
CA ASP A 5 -2.68 4.61 -8.77
C ASP A 5 -3.57 3.43 -8.37
N ASN A 6 -3.22 2.23 -8.83
CA ASN A 6 -3.96 1.03 -8.47
C ASN A 6 -3.86 0.73 -6.97
N VAL A 7 -2.67 0.93 -6.40
CA VAL A 7 -2.47 0.73 -4.96
C VAL A 7 -3.31 1.73 -4.17
N VAL A 8 -3.27 3.01 -4.56
CA VAL A 8 -4.04 4.05 -3.87
C VAL A 8 -5.54 3.78 -3.97
N GLU A 9 -6.03 3.41 -5.16
CA GLU A 9 -7.45 3.13 -5.34
C GLU A 9 -7.90 1.96 -4.49
N MET A 10 -7.07 0.92 -4.40
CA MET A 10 -7.40 -0.20 -3.55
C MET A 10 -7.38 0.21 -2.08
N ALA A 11 -6.41 1.00 -1.66
CA ALA A 11 -6.32 1.47 -0.29
C ALA A 11 -7.54 2.29 0.12
N LYS A 12 -8.15 3.03 -0.83
CA LYS A 12 -9.38 3.79 -0.55
C LYS A 12 -10.52 2.90 -0.08
N THR A 13 -10.55 1.65 -0.52
CA THR A 13 -11.58 0.69 -0.09
C THR A 13 -11.50 0.41 1.41
N PHE A 14 -10.31 0.53 1.98
CA PHE A 14 -10.07 0.21 3.39
C PHE A 14 -10.01 1.44 4.28
N MET A 15 -9.53 2.56 3.78
CA MET A 15 -9.27 3.72 4.64
C MET A 15 -9.77 5.05 4.06
N GLY A 16 -10.48 5.01 2.93
CA GLY A 16 -11.10 6.21 2.35
C GLY A 16 -10.09 7.29 2.01
N PRO A 17 -10.38 8.56 2.40
CA PRO A 17 -9.54 9.70 1.97
C PRO A 17 -8.10 9.67 2.50
N ALA A 18 -7.81 8.87 3.51
CA ALA A 18 -6.46 8.76 4.06
C ALA A 18 -5.54 7.90 3.20
N ALA A 19 -6.08 7.21 2.18
CA ALA A 19 -5.35 6.23 1.41
C ALA A 19 -4.08 6.79 0.77
N LYS A 20 -4.19 7.93 0.09
CA LYS A 20 -3.04 8.48 -0.62
C LYS A 20 -1.90 8.81 0.33
N LYS A 21 -2.20 9.47 1.44
CA LYS A 21 -1.18 9.81 2.43
C LYS A 21 -0.57 8.57 3.05
N PHE A 22 -1.40 7.58 3.33
CA PHE A 22 -0.91 6.32 3.90
C PHE A 22 0.07 5.63 2.95
N VAL A 23 -0.32 5.47 1.69
CA VAL A 23 0.51 4.80 0.69
C VAL A 23 1.81 5.59 0.47
N ASP A 24 1.72 6.91 0.32
CA ASP A 24 2.91 7.74 0.13
C ASP A 24 3.89 7.60 1.30
N ARG A 25 3.37 7.54 2.51
CA ARG A 25 4.22 7.37 3.70
C ARG A 25 4.94 6.03 3.69
N GLN A 26 4.26 4.96 3.29
CA GLN A 26 4.90 3.66 3.21
C GLN A 26 6.00 3.65 2.16
N ILE A 27 5.73 4.25 1.01
CA ILE A 27 6.70 4.30 -0.07
C ILE A 27 7.93 5.11 0.35
N LYS A 28 7.72 6.32 0.85
CA LYS A 28 8.84 7.19 1.21
C LYS A 28 9.61 6.71 2.43
N GLY A 29 8.90 6.09 3.37
CA GLY A 29 9.52 5.69 4.63
C GLY A 29 10.20 4.33 4.59
N HIS A 30 9.75 3.43 3.72
CA HIS A 30 10.18 2.04 3.75
C HIS A 30 10.72 1.49 2.44
N LEU A 31 10.34 2.05 1.31
CA LEU A 31 10.87 1.64 0.02
C LEU A 31 11.98 2.60 -0.41
N ASP A 32 12.99 2.06 -1.05
CA ASP A 32 14.14 2.87 -1.49
C ASP A 32 13.89 3.40 -2.90
N ILE A 33 12.82 4.17 -3.05
CA ILE A 33 12.46 4.80 -4.32
C ILE A 33 12.05 6.25 -4.05
N GLY A 34 12.15 7.09 -5.06
CA GLY A 34 11.90 8.51 -4.91
C GLY A 34 10.45 8.85 -4.64
N ASP A 35 9.52 8.25 -5.39
CA ASP A 35 8.09 8.48 -5.19
C ASP A 35 7.30 7.34 -5.83
N GLY A 36 5.97 7.47 -5.79
CA GLY A 36 5.08 6.43 -6.29
C GLY A 36 5.22 6.14 -7.78
N SER A 37 5.72 7.09 -8.56
CA SER A 37 5.88 6.86 -10.01
C SER A 37 6.96 5.82 -10.31
N GLU A 38 7.84 5.54 -9.35
CA GLU A 38 8.89 4.55 -9.51
C GLU A 38 8.49 3.17 -9.00
N LEU A 39 7.26 3.04 -8.53
CA LEU A 39 6.76 1.77 -7.99
C LEU A 39 6.62 0.74 -9.12
N THR A 40 7.15 -0.46 -8.89
CA THR A 40 7.07 -1.56 -9.85
C THR A 40 6.53 -2.80 -9.15
N ALA A 41 6.20 -3.82 -9.95
CA ALA A 41 5.73 -5.10 -9.42
C ALA A 41 6.71 -5.70 -8.41
N GLY A 42 8.01 -5.48 -8.61
CA GLY A 42 9.03 -5.99 -7.70
C GLY A 42 8.99 -5.36 -6.31
N HIS A 43 8.33 -4.22 -6.16
CA HIS A 43 8.19 -3.56 -4.87
C HIS A 43 6.96 -4.02 -4.09
N LEU A 44 6.02 -4.72 -4.73
CA LEU A 44 4.73 -4.99 -4.10
C LEU A 44 4.81 -5.87 -2.87
N ASP A 45 5.71 -6.85 -2.85
CA ASP A 45 5.84 -7.71 -1.67
C ASP A 45 6.25 -6.91 -0.45
N GLU A 46 7.26 -6.04 -0.61
CA GLU A 46 7.71 -5.21 0.50
C GLU A 46 6.66 -4.17 0.87
N LEU A 47 6.04 -3.54 -0.12
CA LEU A 47 4.98 -2.57 0.14
C LEU A 47 3.83 -3.24 0.90
N ALA A 48 3.42 -4.44 0.50
CA ALA A 48 2.35 -5.17 1.17
C ALA A 48 2.71 -5.46 2.63
N LYS A 49 3.95 -5.82 2.89
CA LYS A 49 4.42 -6.06 4.25
C LYS A 49 4.25 -4.82 5.12
N TRP A 50 4.65 -3.65 4.60
CA TRP A 50 4.52 -2.41 5.36
C TRP A 50 3.08 -1.95 5.45
N CYS A 51 2.27 -2.20 4.43
CA CYS A 51 0.84 -1.93 4.49
C CYS A 51 0.18 -2.74 5.60
N PHE A 52 0.58 -3.99 5.77
CA PHE A 52 0.08 -4.81 6.87
C PHE A 52 0.54 -4.25 8.23
N THR A 53 1.83 -4.02 8.36
CA THR A 53 2.43 -3.59 9.63
C THR A 53 1.84 -2.25 10.10
N SER A 54 1.74 -1.28 9.19
CA SER A 54 1.19 0.04 9.52
C SER A 54 -0.32 0.01 9.56
N GLY A 55 -0.95 -0.80 8.71
CA GLY A 55 -2.40 -0.92 8.65
C GLY A 55 -3.01 -1.45 9.93
N LYS A 56 -2.28 -2.30 10.65
CA LYS A 56 -2.76 -2.84 11.93
C LYS A 56 -3.01 -1.74 12.97
N LEU A 57 -2.40 -0.57 12.78
CA LEU A 57 -2.60 0.56 13.68
C LEU A 57 -3.88 1.34 13.37
N LEU A 58 -4.43 1.15 12.16
CA LEU A 58 -5.60 1.89 11.69
C LEU A 58 -6.84 1.03 11.54
N MET A 59 -6.67 -0.29 11.42
CA MET A 59 -7.76 -1.23 11.19
C MET A 59 -7.43 -2.53 11.91
N ASP A 60 -8.41 -3.43 12.06
CA ASP A 60 -8.12 -4.68 12.72
C ASP A 60 -7.18 -5.55 11.88
N GLU A 61 -6.56 -6.54 12.52
CA GLU A 61 -5.55 -7.36 11.87
C GLU A 61 -6.11 -8.10 10.65
N ALA A 62 -7.34 -8.57 10.71
CA ALA A 62 -7.95 -9.28 9.58
C ALA A 62 -8.08 -8.37 8.37
N LYS A 63 -8.48 -7.13 8.58
CA LYS A 63 -8.59 -6.16 7.50
C LYS A 63 -7.21 -5.77 6.96
N ALA A 64 -6.23 -5.60 7.84
CA ALA A 64 -4.88 -5.28 7.42
C ALA A 64 -4.29 -6.41 6.57
N GLN A 65 -4.58 -7.66 6.93
CA GLN A 65 -4.12 -8.81 6.15
C GLN A 65 -4.81 -8.84 4.78
N GLU A 66 -6.10 -8.58 4.73
CA GLU A 66 -6.83 -8.53 3.46
C GLU A 66 -6.26 -7.44 2.55
N PHE A 67 -6.00 -6.27 3.10
CA PHE A 67 -5.40 -5.15 2.37
C PHE A 67 -4.03 -5.55 1.81
N SER A 68 -3.17 -6.12 2.65
CA SER A 68 -1.84 -6.57 2.25
C SER A 68 -1.92 -7.61 1.11
N ASP A 69 -2.81 -8.58 1.24
CA ASP A 69 -2.98 -9.62 0.22
C ASP A 69 -3.42 -9.02 -1.10
N LYS A 70 -4.31 -8.04 -1.07
CA LYS A 70 -4.77 -7.39 -2.29
C LYS A 70 -3.67 -6.55 -2.94
N VAL A 71 -2.82 -5.91 -2.14
CA VAL A 71 -1.67 -5.18 -2.69
C VAL A 71 -0.75 -6.14 -3.44
N LYS A 72 -0.46 -7.30 -2.86
CA LYS A 72 0.38 -8.30 -3.52
C LYS A 72 -0.20 -8.77 -4.84
N SER A 73 -1.51 -8.81 -4.96
CA SER A 73 -2.18 -9.37 -6.13
C SER A 73 -2.40 -8.37 -7.26
N LEU A 74 -1.90 -7.17 -7.15
CA LEU A 74 -2.13 -6.11 -8.14
C LEU A 74 -1.38 -6.30 -9.47
N THR A 75 -0.53 -7.30 -9.59
CA THR A 75 0.15 -7.56 -10.88
C THR A 75 -0.32 -8.82 -11.55
#